data_6b28ae94e5e3742db641471dd502d95d
#
_entry.id   6b28ae94e5e3742db641471dd502d95d
#
_cell.length_a   1.000
_cell.length_b   1.000
_cell.length_c   1.000
_cell.angle_alpha   90.00
_cell.angle_beta   90.00
_cell.angle_gamma   90.00
#
_symmetry.space_group_name_H-M   'P 1'
#
loop_
_entity.id
_entity.type
_entity.pdbx_description
1 polymer ?
#
loop_
_entity_poly.entity_id
_entity_poly.type
_entity_poly.pdbx_seq_one_letter_code
_entity_poly.pdbx_strand_id
1 'polypeptide(L)'
;IGGGTPTTLSAGQLARLMERISTALDLSRCTEYTVEAGRPDTITAEKLAVLRDHGATRVSVNPQTMEDHVLAAMGRAHTSAQILEAYELVRQSGLEQVNMDLIAGLPKDTPEGFRRTLDTVAALAPANITVHTLALKKSAALFQHQENLPSPETVAGMLEYAWDRLEALGYVPYYLYRQKYMSGSFENVGWCKPGTENVYNICMMEELHPVLSLGAGGVTKLTDGSGQLTRLCNPKYAADYLENLPRVLADKEKAADYFSEAAEPSA
;
A
#
# COMPACT_ATOMS: atom_id res chain seq x y z
N ILE A 1 -5.58 2.80 -6.79
CA ILE A 1 -6.19 3.92 -6.05
C ILE A 1 -5.73 3.79 -4.61
N GLY A 2 -4.94 4.75 -4.13
CA GLY A 2 -4.34 4.72 -2.80
C GLY A 2 -4.29 6.10 -2.16
N GLY A 3 -3.37 6.26 -1.18
CA GLY A 3 -3.05 7.53 -0.51
C GLY A 3 -3.61 7.63 0.89
N GLY A 4 -4.88 7.80 1.10
CA GLY A 4 -5.54 7.71 2.41
C GLY A 4 -6.15 6.32 2.60
N THR A 5 -7.46 6.28 2.79
CA THR A 5 -8.22 5.03 2.75
C THR A 5 -9.35 5.22 1.74
N PRO A 6 -9.20 4.77 0.48
CA PRO A 6 -10.21 4.94 -0.56
C PRO A 6 -11.62 4.46 -0.15
N THR A 7 -11.69 3.41 0.65
CA THR A 7 -12.95 2.87 1.15
C THR A 7 -13.64 3.71 2.23
N THR A 8 -13.08 4.86 2.62
CA THR A 8 -13.84 5.89 3.38
C THR A 8 -14.89 6.58 2.52
N LEU A 9 -14.73 6.54 1.20
CA LEU A 9 -15.76 6.98 0.27
C LEU A 9 -16.99 6.06 0.38
N SER A 10 -18.18 6.61 0.16
CA SER A 10 -19.37 5.79 0.00
C SER A 10 -19.30 4.94 -1.28
N ALA A 11 -20.09 3.87 -1.38
CA ALA A 11 -20.14 3.05 -2.58
C ALA A 11 -20.46 3.87 -3.84
N GLY A 12 -21.41 4.81 -3.75
CA GLY A 12 -21.75 5.70 -4.86
C GLY A 12 -20.61 6.67 -5.24
N GLN A 13 -19.80 7.12 -4.26
CA GLN A 13 -18.62 7.96 -4.55
C GLN A 13 -17.49 7.13 -5.20
N LEU A 14 -17.27 5.90 -4.73
CA LEU A 14 -16.33 4.97 -5.35
C LEU A 14 -16.73 4.65 -6.79
N ALA A 15 -18.00 4.32 -7.03
CA ALA A 15 -18.50 4.03 -8.37
C ALA A 15 -18.26 5.21 -9.33
N ARG A 16 -18.62 6.43 -8.91
CA ARG A 16 -18.37 7.65 -9.70
C ARG A 16 -16.89 7.88 -9.98
N LEU A 17 -16.01 7.64 -9.00
CA LEU A 17 -14.57 7.77 -9.18
C LEU A 17 -14.06 6.77 -10.21
N MET A 18 -14.42 5.49 -10.07
CA MET A 18 -13.95 4.42 -10.96
C MET A 18 -14.52 4.55 -12.37
N GLU A 19 -15.79 4.94 -12.50
CA GLU A 19 -16.41 5.29 -13.78
C GLU A 19 -15.67 6.45 -14.47
N ARG A 20 -15.30 7.49 -13.71
CA ARG A 20 -14.53 8.59 -14.27
C ARG A 20 -13.14 8.18 -14.73
N ILE A 21 -12.48 7.29 -14.00
CA ILE A 21 -11.17 6.73 -14.38
C ILE A 21 -11.30 5.94 -15.69
N SER A 22 -12.26 5.02 -15.78
CA SER A 22 -12.46 4.21 -16.99
C SER A 22 -12.91 5.01 -18.23
N THR A 23 -13.55 6.17 -18.02
CA THR A 23 -13.94 7.07 -19.10
C THR A 23 -12.75 7.94 -19.56
N ALA A 24 -11.85 8.31 -18.64
CA ALA A 24 -10.74 9.21 -18.92
C ALA A 24 -9.46 8.48 -19.38
N LEU A 25 -9.30 7.21 -19.02
CA LEU A 25 -8.12 6.41 -19.32
C LEU A 25 -8.52 5.14 -20.07
N ASP A 26 -7.75 4.77 -21.08
CA ASP A 26 -7.91 3.46 -21.72
C ASP A 26 -7.35 2.35 -20.80
N LEU A 27 -8.25 1.61 -20.19
CA LEU A 27 -7.92 0.50 -19.29
C LEU A 27 -7.82 -0.87 -20.02
N SER A 28 -7.96 -0.93 -21.34
CA SER A 28 -7.92 -2.18 -22.09
C SER A 28 -6.61 -2.95 -21.95
N ARG A 29 -5.52 -2.25 -21.64
CA ARG A 29 -4.19 -2.82 -21.41
C ARG A 29 -3.78 -2.78 -19.92
N CYS A 30 -4.71 -2.44 -19.03
CA CYS A 30 -4.44 -2.40 -17.59
C CYS A 30 -4.27 -3.82 -17.05
N THR A 31 -3.06 -4.16 -16.64
CA THR A 31 -2.73 -5.49 -16.09
C THR A 31 -2.97 -5.58 -14.58
N GLU A 32 -2.99 -4.45 -13.88
CA GLU A 32 -3.20 -4.37 -12.44
C GLU A 32 -4.02 -3.12 -12.08
N TYR A 33 -5.14 -3.33 -11.40
CA TYR A 33 -5.97 -2.27 -10.87
C TYR A 33 -6.18 -2.50 -9.37
N THR A 34 -5.30 -1.91 -8.58
CA THR A 34 -5.29 -2.05 -7.12
C THR A 34 -6.06 -0.93 -6.45
N VAL A 35 -6.86 -1.29 -5.45
CA VAL A 35 -7.52 -0.34 -4.54
C VAL A 35 -7.12 -0.64 -3.10
N GLU A 36 -6.54 0.37 -2.43
CA GLU A 36 -6.16 0.27 -1.03
C GLU A 36 -7.39 0.40 -0.13
N ALA A 37 -7.95 -0.71 0.32
CA ALA A 37 -9.04 -0.69 1.31
C ALA A 37 -8.53 -0.42 2.73
N GLY A 38 -7.28 -0.75 3.00
CA GLY A 38 -6.44 -0.34 4.16
C GLY A 38 -7.02 -0.56 5.54
N ARG A 39 -8.24 -0.12 5.80
CA ARG A 39 -8.91 -0.17 7.11
C ARG A 39 -10.12 -1.11 7.08
N PRO A 40 -10.11 -2.19 7.88
CA PRO A 40 -11.19 -3.16 7.94
C PRO A 40 -12.58 -2.55 8.21
N ASP A 41 -12.64 -1.55 9.10
CA ASP A 41 -13.86 -0.85 9.48
C ASP A 41 -14.54 -0.05 8.34
N THR A 42 -13.85 0.13 7.22
CA THR A 42 -14.38 0.85 6.05
C THR A 42 -14.82 -0.08 4.92
N ILE A 43 -14.56 -1.38 5.02
CA ILE A 43 -14.87 -2.39 4.03
C ILE A 43 -16.32 -2.86 4.19
N THR A 44 -17.10 -2.82 3.12
CA THR A 44 -18.46 -3.34 3.07
C THR A 44 -18.69 -4.14 1.80
N ALA A 45 -19.61 -5.09 1.83
CA ALA A 45 -19.97 -5.90 0.66
C ALA A 45 -20.39 -5.04 -0.55
N GLU A 46 -21.13 -3.95 -0.31
CA GLU A 46 -21.54 -3.01 -1.35
C GLU A 46 -20.34 -2.33 -2.03
N LYS A 47 -19.36 -1.86 -1.25
CA LYS A 47 -18.14 -1.25 -1.81
C LYS A 47 -17.29 -2.26 -2.57
N LEU A 48 -17.16 -3.48 -2.04
CA LEU A 48 -16.41 -4.54 -2.72
C LEU A 48 -17.07 -4.93 -4.06
N ALA A 49 -18.41 -4.97 -4.12
CA ALA A 49 -19.13 -5.15 -5.37
C ALA A 49 -18.79 -4.05 -6.40
N VAL A 50 -18.80 -2.78 -5.95
CA VAL A 50 -18.38 -1.66 -6.81
C VAL A 50 -16.95 -1.85 -7.33
N LEU A 51 -15.99 -2.21 -6.47
CA LEU A 51 -14.60 -2.44 -6.89
C LEU A 51 -14.51 -3.52 -7.95
N ARG A 52 -15.15 -4.67 -7.70
CA ARG A 52 -15.17 -5.80 -8.65
C ARG A 52 -15.82 -5.42 -9.98
N ASP A 53 -16.99 -4.80 -9.93
CA ASP A 53 -17.80 -4.48 -11.12
C ASP A 53 -17.12 -3.42 -12.00
N HIS A 54 -16.18 -2.63 -11.43
CA HIS A 54 -15.35 -1.68 -12.17
C HIS A 54 -13.93 -2.22 -12.48
N GLY A 55 -13.71 -3.52 -12.34
CA GLY A 55 -12.50 -4.18 -12.80
C GLY A 55 -11.29 -4.09 -11.87
N ALA A 56 -11.48 -3.78 -10.58
CA ALA A 56 -10.37 -3.90 -9.63
C ALA A 56 -9.88 -5.36 -9.60
N THR A 57 -8.57 -5.54 -9.73
CA THR A 57 -7.93 -6.87 -9.73
C THR A 57 -7.33 -7.21 -8.38
N ARG A 58 -7.01 -6.20 -7.57
CA ARG A 58 -6.37 -6.35 -6.25
C ARG A 58 -6.95 -5.39 -5.23
N VAL A 59 -7.03 -5.84 -4.00
CA VAL A 59 -7.40 -5.01 -2.87
C VAL A 59 -6.42 -5.24 -1.72
N SER A 60 -6.13 -4.20 -0.92
CA SER A 60 -5.34 -4.37 0.30
C SER A 60 -6.22 -4.34 1.54
N VAL A 61 -5.96 -5.26 2.47
CA VAL A 61 -6.51 -5.27 3.83
C VAL A 61 -5.33 -5.26 4.79
N ASN A 62 -5.05 -4.14 5.44
CA ASN A 62 -3.80 -3.93 6.16
C ASN A 62 -3.98 -4.04 7.68
N PRO A 63 -3.78 -5.25 8.27
CA PRO A 63 -3.95 -5.46 9.70
C PRO A 63 -2.92 -4.71 10.54
N GLN A 64 -1.70 -4.59 10.07
CA GLN A 64 -0.50 -4.14 10.77
C GLN A 64 -0.07 -5.13 11.87
N THR A 65 -0.99 -5.59 12.70
CA THR A 65 -0.86 -6.64 13.72
C THR A 65 -2.22 -7.30 13.98
N MET A 66 -2.22 -8.49 14.54
CA MET A 66 -3.42 -9.19 15.01
C MET A 66 -3.54 -9.16 16.54
N GLU A 67 -2.70 -8.40 17.23
CA GLU A 67 -2.72 -8.22 18.68
C GLU A 67 -3.58 -7.00 19.04
N ASP A 68 -4.78 -7.21 19.59
CA ASP A 68 -5.74 -6.13 19.87
C ASP A 68 -5.20 -5.04 20.79
N HIS A 69 -4.36 -5.40 21.78
CA HIS A 69 -3.74 -4.43 22.68
C HIS A 69 -2.71 -3.54 21.95
N VAL A 70 -2.04 -4.07 20.91
CA VAL A 70 -1.12 -3.31 20.06
C VAL A 70 -1.90 -2.40 19.12
N LEU A 71 -2.98 -2.89 18.51
CA LEU A 71 -3.90 -2.09 17.69
C LEU A 71 -4.43 -0.88 18.49
N ALA A 72 -4.90 -1.12 19.71
CA ALA A 72 -5.36 -0.06 20.59
C ALA A 72 -4.26 0.96 20.94
N ALA A 73 -3.03 0.48 21.20
CA ALA A 73 -1.88 1.34 21.45
C ALA A 73 -1.48 2.22 20.26
N MET A 74 -1.75 1.75 19.02
CA MET A 74 -1.56 2.51 17.78
C MET A 74 -2.71 3.47 17.47
N GLY A 75 -3.76 3.53 18.28
CA GLY A 75 -4.95 4.32 18.03
C GLY A 75 -5.84 3.75 16.92
N ARG A 76 -5.74 2.44 16.66
CA ARG A 76 -6.63 1.75 15.74
C ARG A 76 -7.95 1.41 16.44
N ALA A 77 -9.07 1.73 15.80
CA ALA A 77 -10.40 1.50 16.37
C ALA A 77 -10.95 0.07 16.10
N HIS A 78 -10.31 -0.68 15.20
CA HIS A 78 -10.73 -2.03 14.84
C HIS A 78 -9.96 -3.11 15.61
N THR A 79 -10.53 -4.30 15.65
CA THR A 79 -9.97 -5.48 16.30
C THR A 79 -9.48 -6.52 15.29
N SER A 80 -8.71 -7.50 15.77
CA SER A 80 -8.29 -8.67 14.98
C SER A 80 -9.48 -9.45 14.40
N ALA A 81 -10.57 -9.59 15.14
CA ALA A 81 -11.79 -10.22 14.65
C ALA A 81 -12.38 -9.46 13.44
N GLN A 82 -12.43 -8.14 13.48
CA GLN A 82 -12.90 -7.33 12.36
C GLN A 82 -11.99 -7.40 11.13
N ILE A 83 -10.69 -7.61 11.33
CA ILE A 83 -9.76 -7.87 10.22
C ILE A 83 -10.11 -9.19 9.52
N LEU A 84 -10.37 -10.24 10.27
CA LEU A 84 -10.77 -11.55 9.73
C LEU A 84 -12.13 -11.47 9.01
N GLU A 85 -13.10 -10.77 9.59
CA GLU A 85 -14.40 -10.52 8.95
C GLU A 85 -14.25 -9.76 7.62
N ALA A 86 -13.43 -8.70 7.60
CA ALA A 86 -13.17 -7.93 6.39
C ALA A 86 -12.48 -8.77 5.32
N TYR A 87 -11.51 -9.59 5.70
CA TYR A 87 -10.85 -10.52 4.77
C TYR A 87 -11.84 -11.52 4.16
N GLU A 88 -12.72 -12.08 4.97
CA GLU A 88 -13.75 -13.00 4.49
C GLU A 88 -14.75 -12.33 3.55
N LEU A 89 -15.16 -11.08 3.82
CA LEU A 89 -15.99 -10.29 2.91
C LEU A 89 -15.28 -10.09 1.55
N VAL A 90 -13.97 -9.80 1.57
CA VAL A 90 -13.19 -9.67 0.33
C VAL A 90 -13.18 -10.98 -0.44
N ARG A 91 -12.92 -12.10 0.21
CA ARG A 91 -12.96 -13.42 -0.44
C ARG A 91 -14.31 -13.73 -1.08
N GLN A 92 -15.39 -13.47 -0.37
CA GLN A 92 -16.76 -13.68 -0.85
C GLN A 92 -17.12 -12.77 -2.02
N SER A 93 -16.48 -11.62 -2.16
CA SER A 93 -16.72 -10.68 -3.25
C SER A 93 -16.16 -11.14 -4.61
N GLY A 94 -15.29 -12.16 -4.64
CA GLY A 94 -14.60 -12.62 -5.85
C GLY A 94 -13.34 -11.83 -6.19
N LEU A 95 -12.87 -10.93 -5.32
CA LEU A 95 -11.56 -10.28 -5.43
C LEU A 95 -10.50 -11.23 -4.87
N GLU A 96 -9.77 -11.90 -5.76
CA GLU A 96 -8.85 -12.99 -5.38
C GLU A 96 -7.48 -12.49 -4.92
N GLN A 97 -7.00 -11.37 -5.47
CA GLN A 97 -5.69 -10.86 -5.11
C GLN A 97 -5.80 -9.89 -3.92
N VAL A 98 -5.43 -10.39 -2.75
CA VAL A 98 -5.41 -9.60 -1.51
C VAL A 98 -3.98 -9.39 -1.07
N ASN A 99 -3.62 -8.13 -0.77
CA ASN A 99 -2.39 -7.78 -0.07
C ASN A 99 -2.69 -7.50 1.40
N MET A 100 -1.82 -7.96 2.30
CA MET A 100 -1.90 -7.71 3.74
C MET A 100 -0.57 -7.18 4.27
N ASP A 101 -0.59 -5.99 4.88
CA ASP A 101 0.61 -5.38 5.45
C ASP A 101 0.72 -5.65 6.94
N LEU A 102 1.91 -6.04 7.38
CA LEU A 102 2.30 -6.24 8.78
C LEU A 102 3.44 -5.30 9.14
N ILE A 103 3.56 -4.95 10.43
CA ILE A 103 4.66 -4.12 10.93
C ILE A 103 5.39 -4.85 12.05
N ALA A 104 6.67 -5.12 11.87
CA ALA A 104 7.57 -5.55 12.93
C ALA A 104 8.06 -4.37 13.76
N GLY A 105 8.19 -4.56 15.07
CA GLY A 105 8.72 -3.54 15.98
C GLY A 105 7.68 -2.52 16.44
N LEU A 106 6.40 -2.85 16.43
CA LEU A 106 5.36 -1.98 16.99
C LEU A 106 5.51 -1.80 18.50
N PRO A 107 5.13 -0.63 19.05
CA PRO A 107 5.12 -0.42 20.51
C PRO A 107 4.23 -1.43 21.21
N LYS A 108 4.70 -1.96 22.33
CA LYS A 108 4.01 -3.00 23.14
C LYS A 108 3.81 -4.34 22.44
N ASP A 109 4.34 -4.53 21.22
CA ASP A 109 4.39 -5.84 20.59
C ASP A 109 5.58 -6.65 21.12
N THR A 110 5.48 -7.97 21.02
CA THR A 110 6.49 -8.93 21.42
C THR A 110 6.85 -9.85 20.26
N PRO A 111 8.01 -10.52 20.28
CA PRO A 111 8.32 -11.54 19.28
C PRO A 111 7.24 -12.60 19.13
N GLU A 112 6.64 -13.03 20.24
CA GLU A 112 5.54 -13.99 20.25
C GLU A 112 4.24 -13.41 19.65
N GLY A 113 3.93 -12.13 19.91
CA GLY A 113 2.80 -11.41 19.33
C GLY A 113 2.94 -11.27 17.82
N PHE A 114 4.13 -10.87 17.37
CA PHE A 114 4.43 -10.78 15.94
C PHE A 114 4.35 -12.16 15.24
N ARG A 115 4.86 -13.24 15.87
CA ARG A 115 4.74 -14.60 15.34
C ARG A 115 3.28 -15.02 15.19
N ARG A 116 2.45 -14.81 16.22
CA ARG A 116 1.01 -15.10 16.12
C ARG A 116 0.35 -14.30 15.03
N THR A 117 0.70 -13.02 14.89
CA THR A 117 0.21 -12.15 13.82
C THR A 117 0.55 -12.71 12.45
N LEU A 118 1.83 -13.02 12.21
CA LEU A 118 2.28 -13.55 10.92
C LEU A 118 1.64 -14.90 10.61
N ASP A 119 1.60 -15.82 11.58
CA ASP A 119 1.00 -17.15 11.39
C ASP A 119 -0.50 -17.06 11.10
N THR A 120 -1.21 -16.16 11.77
CA THR A 120 -2.65 -15.93 11.52
C THR A 120 -2.87 -15.40 10.10
N VAL A 121 -2.11 -14.38 9.69
CA VAL A 121 -2.22 -13.79 8.35
C VAL A 121 -1.80 -14.79 7.27
N ALA A 122 -0.71 -15.52 7.48
CA ALA A 122 -0.24 -16.53 6.54
C ALA A 122 -1.24 -17.70 6.38
N ALA A 123 -1.96 -18.08 7.45
CA ALA A 123 -3.02 -19.08 7.39
C ALA A 123 -4.22 -18.65 6.52
N LEU A 124 -4.48 -17.35 6.38
CA LEU A 124 -5.46 -16.82 5.45
C LEU A 124 -5.02 -17.00 3.98
N ALA A 125 -3.75 -17.24 3.76
CA ALA A 125 -3.13 -17.47 2.46
C ALA A 125 -3.39 -16.34 1.43
N PRO A 126 -3.20 -15.05 1.79
CA PRO A 126 -3.37 -13.95 0.85
C PRO A 126 -2.39 -14.05 -0.33
N ALA A 127 -2.64 -13.32 -1.41
CA ALA A 127 -1.74 -13.28 -2.57
C ALA A 127 -0.39 -12.66 -2.21
N ASN A 128 -0.42 -11.59 -1.40
CA ASN A 128 0.77 -10.85 -0.98
C ASN A 128 0.74 -10.57 0.52
N ILE A 129 1.93 -10.59 1.14
CA ILE A 129 2.17 -10.14 2.51
C ILE A 129 3.34 -9.17 2.45
N THR A 130 3.17 -7.95 2.99
CA THR A 130 4.29 -7.03 3.15
C THR A 130 4.65 -6.94 4.62
N VAL A 131 5.91 -7.21 4.93
CA VAL A 131 6.44 -7.05 6.29
C VAL A 131 7.24 -5.74 6.33
N HIS A 132 6.65 -4.76 6.99
CA HIS A 132 7.29 -3.49 7.26
C HIS A 132 8.04 -3.52 8.58
N THR A 133 9.09 -2.72 8.67
CA THR A 133 9.72 -2.35 9.93
C THR A 133 9.22 -0.98 10.36
N LEU A 134 8.88 -0.81 11.63
CA LEU A 134 8.39 0.47 12.13
C LEU A 134 9.36 1.61 11.81
N ALA A 135 8.90 2.60 11.07
CA ALA A 135 9.62 3.82 10.78
C ALA A 135 9.05 4.99 11.60
N LEU A 136 9.88 5.61 12.43
CA LEU A 136 9.48 6.74 13.28
C LEU A 136 9.60 8.05 12.51
N LYS A 137 8.49 8.65 12.17
CA LYS A 137 8.48 10.01 11.62
C LYS A 137 8.69 11.01 12.76
N LYS A 138 9.58 11.99 12.57
CA LYS A 138 9.86 13.05 13.58
C LYS A 138 8.60 13.79 14.07
N SER A 139 7.55 13.85 13.24
CA SER A 139 6.27 14.48 13.56
C SER A 139 5.26 13.55 14.23
N ALA A 140 5.58 12.28 14.45
CA ALA A 140 4.67 11.34 15.10
C ALA A 140 4.80 11.43 16.63
N ALA A 141 3.67 11.37 17.35
CA ALA A 141 3.66 11.34 18.82
C ALA A 141 4.53 10.18 19.39
N LEU A 142 4.61 9.07 18.65
CA LEU A 142 5.48 7.94 18.98
C LEU A 142 6.98 8.30 19.02
N PHE A 143 7.41 9.34 18.30
CA PHE A 143 8.81 9.78 18.32
C PHE A 143 9.24 10.31 19.70
N GLN A 144 8.28 10.77 20.51
CA GLN A 144 8.52 11.27 21.87
C GLN A 144 8.58 10.15 22.93
N HIS A 145 8.21 8.91 22.58
CA HIS A 145 8.12 7.75 23.49
C HIS A 145 8.91 6.54 23.01
N GLN A 146 10.15 6.78 22.57
CA GLN A 146 11.03 5.72 22.02
C GLN A 146 11.40 4.64 23.07
N GLU A 147 11.29 4.94 24.36
CA GLU A 147 11.55 4.00 25.45
C GLU A 147 10.63 2.76 25.46
N ASN A 148 9.53 2.81 24.74
CA ASN A 148 8.56 1.71 24.65
C ASN A 148 8.68 0.88 23.35
N LEU A 149 9.75 1.07 22.60
CA LEU A 149 9.96 0.33 21.34
C LEU A 149 10.83 -0.91 21.59
N PRO A 150 10.58 -2.01 20.87
CA PRO A 150 11.47 -3.16 20.85
C PRO A 150 12.89 -2.78 20.42
N SER A 151 13.90 -3.47 20.98
CA SER A 151 15.28 -3.25 20.56
C SER A 151 15.51 -3.67 19.10
N PRO A 152 16.56 -3.15 18.43
CA PRO A 152 16.90 -3.60 17.08
C PRO A 152 17.09 -5.12 16.97
N GLU A 153 17.69 -5.74 17.99
CA GLU A 153 17.90 -7.21 18.04
C GLU A 153 16.57 -7.96 18.11
N THR A 154 15.61 -7.44 18.89
CA THR A 154 14.26 -8.00 18.97
C THR A 154 13.56 -7.92 17.61
N VAL A 155 13.67 -6.76 16.93
CA VAL A 155 13.09 -6.57 15.59
C VAL A 155 13.77 -7.49 14.56
N ALA A 156 15.10 -7.65 14.64
CA ALA A 156 15.83 -8.60 13.78
C ALA A 156 15.26 -10.02 13.90
N GLY A 157 15.05 -10.49 15.13
CA GLY A 157 14.46 -11.83 15.35
C GLY A 157 13.02 -11.96 14.84
N MET A 158 12.21 -10.87 14.84
CA MET A 158 10.89 -10.88 14.21
C MET A 158 11.00 -11.03 12.68
N LEU A 159 11.94 -10.30 12.05
CA LEU A 159 12.15 -10.34 10.61
C LEU A 159 12.74 -11.66 10.14
N GLU A 160 13.68 -12.25 10.89
CA GLU A 160 14.21 -13.59 10.63
C GLU A 160 13.09 -14.63 10.66
N TYR A 161 12.24 -14.60 11.69
CA TYR A 161 11.08 -15.47 11.75
C TYR A 161 10.14 -15.28 10.55
N ALA A 162 9.90 -14.03 10.13
CA ALA A 162 9.07 -13.77 8.97
C ALA A 162 9.67 -14.34 7.69
N TRP A 163 10.98 -14.22 7.52
CA TRP A 163 11.70 -14.77 6.38
C TRP A 163 11.52 -16.28 6.30
N ASP A 164 11.95 -17.00 7.36
CA ASP A 164 11.90 -18.45 7.40
C ASP A 164 10.48 -18.98 7.21
N ARG A 165 9.51 -18.30 7.84
CA ARG A 165 8.11 -18.76 7.82
C ARG A 165 7.46 -18.57 6.46
N LEU A 166 7.65 -17.41 5.80
CA LEU A 166 7.06 -17.14 4.50
C LEU A 166 7.70 -17.97 3.40
N GLU A 167 9.03 -18.15 3.44
CA GLU A 167 9.74 -19.05 2.52
C GLU A 167 9.24 -20.48 2.65
N ALA A 168 9.11 -21.00 3.87
CA ALA A 168 8.59 -22.36 4.13
C ALA A 168 7.14 -22.54 3.63
N LEU A 169 6.36 -21.47 3.53
CA LEU A 169 4.99 -21.46 2.98
C LEU A 169 4.93 -21.23 1.47
N GLY A 170 6.09 -21.11 0.80
CA GLY A 170 6.19 -20.94 -0.63
C GLY A 170 5.96 -19.51 -1.13
N TYR A 171 5.99 -18.51 -0.24
CA TYR A 171 6.07 -17.13 -0.65
C TYR A 171 7.48 -16.79 -1.11
N VAL A 172 7.59 -15.89 -2.08
CA VAL A 172 8.87 -15.38 -2.58
C VAL A 172 8.95 -13.87 -2.35
N PRO A 173 10.11 -13.33 -1.97
CA PRO A 173 10.29 -11.89 -1.92
C PRO A 173 10.31 -11.33 -3.33
N TYR A 174 9.58 -10.22 -3.58
CA TYR A 174 9.50 -9.65 -4.93
C TYR A 174 9.86 -8.17 -5.01
N TYR A 175 9.89 -7.46 -3.88
CA TYR A 175 10.47 -6.13 -3.76
C TYR A 175 10.92 -5.88 -2.34
N LEU A 176 11.87 -4.94 -2.19
CA LEU A 176 12.33 -4.47 -0.89
C LEU A 176 12.66 -2.97 -0.96
N TYR A 177 12.54 -2.29 0.18
CA TYR A 177 12.94 -0.89 0.28
C TYR A 177 13.26 -0.49 1.72
N ARG A 178 14.09 0.54 1.86
CA ARG A 178 14.41 1.16 3.14
C ARG A 178 13.78 2.53 3.28
N GLN A 179 13.31 2.83 4.48
CA GLN A 179 12.90 4.19 4.85
C GLN A 179 13.93 4.80 5.81
N LYS A 180 14.00 6.13 5.81
CA LYS A 180 14.78 6.84 6.83
C LYS A 180 14.13 6.67 8.21
N TYR A 181 14.95 6.61 9.26
CA TYR A 181 14.52 6.52 10.67
C TYR A 181 13.82 5.20 11.03
N MET A 182 14.16 4.10 10.40
CA MET A 182 13.75 2.75 10.79
C MET A 182 14.62 2.25 11.94
N SER A 183 14.01 1.51 12.89
CA SER A 183 14.77 0.77 13.89
C SER A 183 15.73 -0.20 13.21
N GLY A 184 17.02 -0.19 13.61
CA GLY A 184 18.02 -1.11 13.07
C GLY A 184 18.36 -0.94 11.57
N SER A 185 17.81 0.06 10.89
CA SER A 185 17.99 0.27 9.43
C SER A 185 17.59 -0.94 8.58
N PHE A 186 16.66 -1.75 9.04
CA PHE A 186 16.16 -2.92 8.34
C PHE A 186 15.34 -2.56 7.10
N GLU A 187 15.13 -3.53 6.23
CA GLU A 187 14.34 -3.38 5.00
C GLU A 187 12.88 -3.75 5.23
N ASN A 188 11.99 -3.12 4.48
CA ASN A 188 10.63 -3.60 4.28
C ASN A 188 10.66 -4.57 3.10
N VAL A 189 10.03 -5.72 3.25
CA VAL A 189 10.02 -6.77 2.22
C VAL A 189 8.59 -7.12 1.85
N GLY A 190 8.30 -7.05 0.55
CA GLY A 190 7.06 -7.57 -0.02
C GLY A 190 7.23 -9.02 -0.46
N TRP A 191 6.33 -9.87 0.02
CA TRP A 191 6.28 -11.28 -0.29
C TRP A 191 5.03 -11.58 -1.12
N CYS A 192 5.14 -12.50 -2.07
CA CYS A 192 4.01 -12.92 -2.89
C CYS A 192 4.00 -14.43 -3.12
N LYS A 193 2.84 -14.97 -3.43
CA LYS A 193 2.77 -16.26 -4.10
C LYS A 193 3.29 -16.08 -5.53
N PRO A 194 4.06 -17.03 -6.08
CA PRO A 194 4.55 -16.93 -7.46
C PRO A 194 3.42 -16.61 -8.46
N GLY A 195 3.62 -15.61 -9.29
CA GLY A 195 2.64 -15.15 -10.28
C GLY A 195 1.60 -14.16 -9.74
N THR A 196 1.74 -13.68 -8.50
CA THR A 196 0.86 -12.67 -7.93
C THR A 196 1.60 -11.40 -7.51
N GLU A 197 2.76 -11.14 -8.09
CA GLU A 197 3.57 -9.95 -7.85
C GLU A 197 2.74 -8.68 -8.07
N ASN A 198 2.89 -7.69 -7.19
CA ASN A 198 2.29 -6.38 -7.40
C ASN A 198 3.26 -5.54 -8.25
N VAL A 199 2.96 -5.43 -9.53
CA VAL A 199 3.81 -4.73 -10.51
C VAL A 199 3.99 -3.26 -10.17
N TYR A 200 2.95 -2.62 -9.63
CA TYR A 200 3.05 -1.24 -9.18
C TYR A 200 4.13 -1.06 -8.10
N ASN A 201 4.19 -1.97 -7.12
CA ASN A 201 5.21 -1.89 -6.07
C ASN A 201 6.62 -2.04 -6.65
N ILE A 202 6.83 -2.97 -7.57
CA ILE A 202 8.13 -3.14 -8.25
C ILE A 202 8.49 -1.85 -9.00
N CYS A 203 7.61 -1.35 -9.86
CA CYS A 203 7.86 -0.14 -10.65
C CYS A 203 8.12 1.10 -9.78
N MET A 204 7.42 1.21 -8.64
CA MET A 204 7.59 2.33 -7.72
C MET A 204 8.92 2.30 -6.98
N MET A 205 9.39 1.12 -6.57
CA MET A 205 10.62 0.96 -5.79
C MET A 205 11.86 1.00 -6.67
N GLU A 206 11.80 0.35 -7.83
CA GLU A 206 12.92 0.30 -8.78
C GLU A 206 12.92 1.48 -9.77
N GLU A 207 11.93 2.37 -9.69
CA GLU A 207 11.77 3.54 -10.58
C GLU A 207 11.86 3.19 -12.08
N LEU A 208 11.35 2.00 -12.46
CA LEU A 208 11.46 1.44 -13.81
C LEU A 208 10.60 2.16 -14.86
N HIS A 209 9.49 2.74 -14.43
CA HIS A 209 8.52 3.37 -15.31
C HIS A 209 8.12 4.75 -14.84
N PRO A 210 7.75 5.65 -15.76
CA PRO A 210 7.14 6.91 -15.39
C PRO A 210 5.81 6.65 -14.67
N VAL A 211 5.50 7.47 -13.71
CA VAL A 211 4.27 7.38 -12.90
C VAL A 211 3.50 8.68 -13.00
N LEU A 212 2.29 8.64 -13.55
CA LEU A 212 1.35 9.74 -13.48
C LEU A 212 0.53 9.64 -12.19
N SER A 213 0.62 10.63 -11.32
CA SER A 213 -0.11 10.66 -10.06
C SER A 213 -1.17 11.76 -10.05
N LEU A 214 -2.38 11.44 -9.62
CA LEU A 214 -3.51 12.35 -9.49
C LEU A 214 -3.91 12.48 -8.00
N GLY A 215 -4.49 13.62 -7.63
CA GLY A 215 -4.96 13.88 -6.27
C GLY A 215 -3.90 14.51 -5.35
N ALA A 216 -4.35 14.93 -4.16
CA ALA A 216 -3.50 15.54 -3.14
C ALA A 216 -2.41 14.57 -2.66
N GLY A 217 -1.20 15.10 -2.44
CA GLY A 217 -0.04 14.32 -1.99
C GLY A 217 0.57 13.41 -3.05
N GLY A 218 0.00 13.35 -4.26
CA GLY A 218 0.54 12.57 -5.35
C GLY A 218 1.85 13.11 -5.89
N VAL A 219 2.73 12.22 -6.34
CA VAL A 219 4.02 12.58 -6.97
C VAL A 219 4.08 11.92 -8.34
N THR A 220 4.02 12.73 -9.39
CA THR A 220 4.29 12.27 -10.75
C THR A 220 5.80 12.13 -10.91
N LYS A 221 6.25 11.00 -11.42
CA LYS A 221 7.65 10.68 -11.71
C LYS A 221 7.81 10.53 -13.23
N LEU A 222 8.68 11.29 -13.82
CA LEU A 222 9.02 11.22 -15.24
C LEU A 222 10.50 10.88 -15.37
N THR A 223 10.81 9.84 -16.14
CA THR A 223 12.19 9.39 -16.37
C THR A 223 12.61 9.77 -17.78
N ASP A 224 13.71 10.47 -17.94
CA ASP A 224 14.30 10.62 -19.26
C ASP A 224 15.12 9.37 -19.65
N GLY A 225 15.49 9.26 -20.92
CA GLY A 225 16.29 8.12 -21.41
C GLY A 225 17.69 8.02 -20.81
N SER A 226 18.13 9.03 -20.03
CA SER A 226 19.43 9.06 -19.33
C SER A 226 19.33 8.51 -17.89
N GLY A 227 18.11 8.21 -17.42
CA GLY A 227 17.86 7.81 -16.04
C GLY A 227 17.68 8.98 -15.06
N GLN A 228 17.63 10.24 -15.57
CA GLN A 228 17.31 11.37 -14.73
C GLN A 228 15.81 11.36 -14.39
N LEU A 229 15.49 11.52 -13.10
CA LEU A 229 14.14 11.49 -12.57
C LEU A 229 13.63 12.91 -12.23
N THR A 230 12.62 13.35 -12.94
CA THR A 230 11.86 14.57 -12.61
C THR A 230 10.65 14.23 -11.76
N ARG A 231 10.46 14.95 -10.65
CA ARG A 231 9.32 14.78 -9.74
C ARG A 231 8.43 16.03 -9.75
N LEU A 232 7.16 15.85 -10.11
CA LEU A 232 6.13 16.88 -10.03
C LEU A 232 5.23 16.55 -8.84
N CYS A 233 5.37 17.34 -7.76
CA CYS A 233 4.70 17.07 -6.49
C CYS A 233 3.40 17.86 -6.37
N ASN A 234 2.28 17.19 -6.17
CA ASN A 234 1.02 17.82 -5.81
C ASN A 234 1.05 18.28 -4.34
N PRO A 235 0.34 19.36 -3.97
CA PRO A 235 0.17 19.75 -2.58
C PRO A 235 -0.36 18.59 -1.73
N LYS A 236 0.17 18.46 -0.52
CA LYS A 236 -0.09 17.31 0.36
C LYS A 236 -1.51 17.30 0.91
N TYR A 237 -2.03 18.46 1.28
CA TYR A 237 -3.35 18.58 1.90
C TYR A 237 -4.40 18.90 0.85
N ALA A 238 -5.62 18.38 1.04
CA ALA A 238 -6.71 18.53 0.08
C ALA A 238 -7.09 20.02 -0.17
N ALA A 239 -7.10 20.85 0.87
CA ALA A 239 -7.36 22.27 0.74
C ALA A 239 -6.31 22.95 -0.16
N ASP A 240 -5.02 22.75 0.16
CA ASP A 240 -3.92 23.33 -0.62
C ASP A 240 -3.91 22.82 -2.07
N TYR A 241 -4.31 21.54 -2.27
CA TYR A 241 -4.43 20.95 -3.60
C TYR A 241 -5.49 21.68 -4.43
N LEU A 242 -6.66 21.97 -3.84
CA LEU A 242 -7.75 22.66 -4.51
C LEU A 242 -7.40 24.13 -4.79
N GLU A 243 -6.77 24.82 -3.84
CA GLU A 243 -6.32 26.21 -4.01
C GLU A 243 -5.24 26.34 -5.11
N ASN A 244 -4.37 25.35 -5.24
CA ASN A 244 -3.28 25.33 -6.23
C ASN A 244 -3.63 24.54 -7.50
N LEU A 245 -4.90 24.26 -7.76
CA LEU A 245 -5.33 23.45 -8.89
C LEU A 245 -4.80 23.94 -10.25
N PRO A 246 -4.74 25.26 -10.57
CA PRO A 246 -4.16 25.73 -11.83
C PRO A 246 -2.70 25.29 -12.01
N ARG A 247 -1.87 25.38 -10.97
CA ARG A 247 -0.48 24.90 -11.03
C ARG A 247 -0.41 23.39 -11.23
N VAL A 248 -1.26 22.63 -10.50
CA VAL A 248 -1.32 21.18 -10.63
C VAL A 248 -1.71 20.77 -12.05
N LEU A 249 -2.65 21.47 -12.68
CA LEU A 249 -3.04 21.22 -14.07
C LEU A 249 -1.90 21.50 -15.04
N ALA A 250 -1.19 22.64 -14.88
CA ALA A 250 -0.02 22.94 -15.70
C ALA A 250 1.10 21.88 -15.56
N ASP A 251 1.29 21.32 -14.37
CA ASP A 251 2.23 20.20 -14.18
C ASP A 251 1.72 18.91 -14.85
N LYS A 252 0.40 18.71 -14.99
CA LYS A 252 -0.15 17.57 -15.74
C LYS A 252 -0.03 17.76 -17.26
N GLU A 253 -0.08 18.98 -17.76
CA GLU A 253 0.23 19.29 -19.17
C GLU A 253 1.67 18.90 -19.51
N LYS A 254 2.65 19.27 -18.68
CA LYS A 254 4.06 18.80 -18.85
C LYS A 254 4.19 17.28 -18.86
N ALA A 255 3.40 16.59 -18.00
CA ALA A 255 3.39 15.14 -18.02
C ALA A 255 2.76 14.59 -19.30
N ALA A 256 1.70 15.21 -19.83
CA ALA A 256 1.08 14.81 -21.08
C ALA A 256 2.04 14.97 -22.27
N ASP A 257 2.77 16.09 -22.33
CA ASP A 257 3.80 16.32 -23.36
C ASP A 257 4.86 15.23 -23.32
N TYR A 258 5.40 14.91 -22.13
CA TYR A 258 6.34 13.82 -21.93
C TYR A 258 5.83 12.47 -22.46
N PHE A 259 4.58 12.10 -22.14
CA PHE A 259 4.01 10.83 -22.61
C PHE A 259 3.73 10.83 -24.11
N SER A 260 3.43 12.00 -24.70
CA SER A 260 3.25 12.13 -26.15
C SER A 260 4.56 11.96 -26.91
N GLU A 261 5.64 12.58 -26.45
CA GLU A 261 6.97 12.43 -27.02
C GLU A 261 7.51 11.01 -26.89
N ALA A 262 7.28 10.35 -25.73
CA ALA A 262 7.68 8.96 -25.51
C ALA A 262 6.89 7.94 -26.34
N ALA A 263 5.74 8.31 -26.87
CA ALA A 263 4.89 7.46 -27.72
C ALA A 263 5.30 7.51 -29.21
N GLU A 264 6.08 8.51 -29.62
CA GLU A 264 6.62 8.58 -31.00
C GLU A 264 7.77 7.56 -31.12
N PRO A 265 7.68 6.60 -32.05
CA PRO A 265 8.80 5.69 -32.29
C PRO A 265 9.99 6.53 -32.76
N SER A 266 11.13 6.37 -32.07
CA SER A 266 12.41 6.93 -32.55
C SER A 266 12.66 6.49 -33.99
N ALA A 267 12.72 7.48 -34.89
CA ALA A 267 12.90 7.30 -36.33
C ALA A 267 14.27 6.69 -36.68
#